data_1b89e5325f7eca93c9672f982bd958b6
#
_entry.id   1b89e5325f7eca93c9672f982bd958b6
#
_cell.length_a   1.000
_cell.length_b   1.000
_cell.length_c   1.000
_cell.angle_alpha   90.00
_cell.angle_beta   90.00
_cell.angle_gamma   90.00
#
_symmetry.space_group_name_H-M   'P 1'
#
loop_
_entity.id
_entity.type
_entity.pdbx_description
1 polymer ?
#
loop_
_entity_poly.entity_id
_entity_poly.type
_entity_poly.pdbx_seq_one_letter_code
_entity_poly.pdbx_strand_id
1 'polypeptide(L)'
;GLGDVYKRQYMDYALGHSIQNEMQMRYFMATMGNCNWNLVNDVKQCWSQPGDKTKYARFTANDPDWGNRNFSRMSDVFVEKGDYLCIRDISLSYKLPVRWTSRLGMKDVTLTVSGNTLYYWTAVHGVSPEAATTGGLYNSASTYATGFSPYPPARKILFSAKFTF
;
A
#
# COMPACT_ATOMS: atom_id res chain seq x y z
N GLY A 1 20.05 23.08 7.97
CA GLY A 1 19.58 24.06 6.98
C GLY A 1 20.68 25.01 6.55
N LEU A 2 20.61 25.49 5.34
CA LEU A 2 21.51 26.54 4.82
C LEU A 2 20.79 27.89 4.96
N GLY A 3 21.05 28.60 6.08
CA GLY A 3 20.44 29.91 6.29
C GLY A 3 18.91 29.84 6.35
N ASP A 4 18.25 30.39 5.33
CA ASP A 4 16.79 30.49 5.27
C ASP A 4 16.08 29.27 4.63
N VAL A 5 16.80 28.18 4.36
CA VAL A 5 16.27 26.94 3.77
C VAL A 5 16.31 25.81 4.80
N TYR A 6 15.16 25.22 5.05
CA TYR A 6 15.00 24.09 5.96
C TYR A 6 14.46 22.88 5.20
N LYS A 7 15.16 21.74 5.30
CA LYS A 7 14.72 20.46 4.77
C LYS A 7 14.41 19.51 5.92
N ARG A 8 13.23 18.90 5.88
CA ARG A 8 12.85 17.81 6.77
C ARG A 8 12.53 16.59 5.93
N GLN A 9 12.92 15.42 6.44
CA GLN A 9 12.59 14.16 5.78
C GLN A 9 12.32 13.11 6.86
N TYR A 10 11.26 12.34 6.65
CA TYR A 10 10.85 11.27 7.52
C TYR A 10 10.60 10.00 6.70
N MET A 11 11.20 8.91 7.14
CA MET A 11 11.06 7.59 6.54
C MET A 11 10.73 6.61 7.65
N ASP A 12 9.91 5.61 7.36
CA ASP A 12 9.64 4.49 8.23
C ASP A 12 9.78 3.17 7.49
N TYR A 13 9.98 2.12 8.24
CA TYR A 13 10.15 0.78 7.70
C TYR A 13 9.60 -0.26 8.67
N ALA A 14 9.19 -1.40 8.13
CA ALA A 14 8.90 -2.60 8.90
C ALA A 14 9.54 -3.80 8.20
N LEU A 15 10.21 -4.64 8.97
CA LEU A 15 10.95 -5.79 8.48
C LEU A 15 10.61 -7.04 9.28
N GLY A 16 10.73 -8.21 8.64
CA GLY A 16 10.60 -9.50 9.30
C GLY A 16 9.16 -9.95 9.56
N HIS A 17 8.18 -9.36 8.89
CA HIS A 17 6.79 -9.81 8.99
C HIS A 17 6.27 -10.35 7.66
N SER A 18 5.23 -11.16 7.76
CA SER A 18 4.51 -11.68 6.60
C SER A 18 3.08 -11.19 6.62
N ILE A 19 2.52 -11.00 5.44
CA ILE A 19 1.12 -10.65 5.27
C ILE A 19 0.43 -11.70 4.42
N GLN A 20 -0.82 -11.98 4.72
CA GLN A 20 -1.67 -12.76 3.84
C GLN A 20 -2.35 -11.82 2.84
N ASN A 21 -2.05 -12.02 1.55
CA ASN A 21 -2.63 -11.19 0.50
C ASN A 21 -4.04 -11.67 0.17
N GLU A 22 -5.01 -11.21 0.94
CA GLU A 22 -6.41 -11.59 0.79
C GLU A 22 -7.02 -11.10 -0.52
N MET A 23 -6.55 -9.98 -1.06
CA MET A 23 -7.02 -9.50 -2.37
C MET A 23 -6.67 -10.49 -3.47
N GLN A 24 -5.44 -10.99 -3.52
CA GLN A 24 -5.03 -11.99 -4.48
C GLN A 24 -5.81 -13.30 -4.28
N MET A 25 -5.94 -13.73 -3.03
CA MET A 25 -6.75 -14.89 -2.66
C MET A 25 -8.20 -14.74 -3.15
N ARG A 26 -8.83 -13.59 -2.95
CA ARG A 26 -10.22 -13.35 -3.36
C ARG A 26 -10.40 -13.33 -4.87
N TYR A 27 -9.46 -12.77 -5.63
CA TYR A 27 -9.51 -12.82 -7.09
C TYR A 27 -9.41 -14.25 -7.62
N PHE A 28 -8.66 -15.12 -6.96
CA PHE A 28 -8.68 -16.55 -7.26
C PHE A 28 -9.96 -17.24 -6.82
N MET A 29 -10.49 -16.92 -5.63
CA MET A 29 -11.73 -17.49 -5.12
C MET A 29 -12.96 -17.11 -5.96
N ALA A 30 -13.00 -15.88 -6.45
CA ALA A 30 -14.10 -15.39 -7.27
C ALA A 30 -14.34 -16.24 -8.54
N THR A 31 -13.32 -16.96 -8.96
CA THR A 31 -13.37 -17.78 -10.17
C THR A 31 -13.76 -19.22 -9.92
N MET A 32 -13.57 -19.69 -8.70
CA MET A 32 -13.93 -21.06 -8.29
C MET A 32 -15.34 -21.13 -7.71
N GLY A 33 -15.98 -20.01 -7.49
CA GLY A 33 -17.37 -19.88 -7.10
C GLY A 33 -18.13 -19.02 -8.09
N ASN A 34 -19.43 -18.96 -8.00
CA ASN A 34 -20.35 -18.26 -8.90
C ASN A 34 -20.20 -16.73 -8.94
N CYS A 35 -18.97 -16.21 -8.86
CA CYS A 35 -18.70 -14.78 -8.92
C CYS A 35 -18.29 -14.37 -10.33
N ASN A 36 -18.95 -13.36 -10.86
CA ASN A 36 -18.67 -12.79 -12.20
C ASN A 36 -17.60 -11.68 -12.14
N TRP A 37 -16.51 -11.92 -11.37
CA TRP A 37 -15.43 -10.94 -11.27
C TRP A 37 -14.33 -11.22 -12.29
N ASN A 38 -13.62 -10.18 -12.66
CA ASN A 38 -12.45 -10.32 -13.51
C ASN A 38 -11.32 -11.03 -12.77
N LEU A 39 -10.62 -11.89 -13.49
CA LEU A 39 -9.49 -12.67 -13.00
C LEU A 39 -8.19 -11.89 -13.09
N VAL A 40 -7.27 -12.20 -12.19
CA VAL A 40 -5.87 -11.78 -12.30
C VAL A 40 -5.15 -12.66 -13.34
N ASN A 41 -4.11 -12.12 -13.97
CA ASN A 41 -3.34 -12.86 -14.97
C ASN A 41 -2.66 -14.12 -14.43
N ASP A 42 -2.42 -14.17 -13.13
CA ASP A 42 -1.77 -15.30 -12.45
C ASP A 42 -2.57 -16.59 -12.54
N VAL A 43 -3.88 -16.51 -12.83
CA VAL A 43 -4.72 -17.68 -13.12
C VAL A 43 -4.20 -18.48 -14.32
N LYS A 44 -3.48 -17.85 -15.24
CA LYS A 44 -2.84 -18.54 -16.38
C LYS A 44 -1.68 -19.44 -15.94
N GLN A 45 -1.18 -19.27 -14.72
CA GLN A 45 -0.11 -20.06 -14.13
C GLN A 45 -0.63 -21.22 -13.27
N CYS A 46 -1.93 -21.49 -13.31
CA CYS A 46 -2.49 -22.63 -12.62
C CYS A 46 -2.10 -23.93 -13.32
N TRP A 47 -2.02 -25.01 -12.55
CA TRP A 47 -1.77 -26.34 -13.06
C TRP A 47 -2.86 -26.75 -14.08
N SER A 48 -2.45 -27.29 -15.20
CA SER A 48 -3.36 -27.69 -16.28
C SER A 48 -3.23 -29.17 -16.64
N GLN A 49 -2.03 -29.74 -16.60
CA GLN A 49 -1.75 -31.10 -17.04
C GLN A 49 -0.65 -31.78 -16.23
N PRO A 50 -0.61 -33.11 -16.20
CA PRO A 50 0.46 -33.86 -15.55
C PRO A 50 1.84 -33.45 -16.09
N GLY A 51 2.77 -33.13 -15.18
CA GLY A 51 4.11 -32.66 -15.51
C GLY A 51 4.30 -31.16 -15.32
N ASP A 52 3.24 -30.38 -15.21
CA ASP A 52 3.31 -28.95 -14.93
C ASP A 52 3.85 -28.70 -13.51
N LYS A 53 4.85 -27.84 -13.41
CA LYS A 53 5.40 -27.34 -12.15
C LYS A 53 4.91 -25.92 -11.92
N THR A 54 3.83 -25.76 -11.22
CA THR A 54 3.18 -24.48 -11.01
C THR A 54 3.00 -24.17 -9.53
N LYS A 55 2.92 -22.88 -9.20
CA LYS A 55 2.65 -22.41 -7.83
C LYS A 55 1.19 -22.67 -7.43
N TYR A 56 0.28 -22.65 -8.39
CA TYR A 56 -1.15 -22.69 -8.14
C TYR A 56 -1.75 -24.01 -8.60
N ALA A 57 -2.69 -24.54 -7.83
CA ALA A 57 -3.42 -25.75 -8.16
C ALA A 57 -4.33 -25.52 -9.40
N ARG A 58 -4.96 -26.59 -9.86
CA ARG A 58 -5.85 -26.56 -11.01
C ARG A 58 -6.96 -25.53 -10.82
N PHE A 59 -7.14 -24.69 -11.80
CA PHE A 59 -8.29 -23.82 -11.88
C PHE A 59 -9.54 -24.62 -12.26
N THR A 60 -10.58 -24.52 -11.44
CA THR A 60 -11.88 -25.15 -11.72
C THR A 60 -12.97 -24.11 -11.67
N ALA A 61 -13.55 -23.79 -12.83
CA ALA A 61 -14.73 -22.94 -12.88
C ALA A 61 -15.93 -23.68 -12.30
N ASN A 62 -16.77 -22.99 -11.52
CA ASN A 62 -18.00 -23.55 -10.95
C ASN A 62 -17.75 -24.83 -10.11
N ASP A 63 -16.84 -24.77 -9.15
CA ASP A 63 -16.64 -25.85 -8.22
C ASP A 63 -17.90 -26.06 -7.36
N PRO A 64 -18.65 -27.18 -7.52
CA PRO A 64 -19.86 -27.43 -6.76
C PRO A 64 -19.60 -27.67 -5.27
N ASP A 65 -18.39 -28.06 -4.92
CA ASP A 65 -17.98 -28.33 -3.55
C ASP A 65 -17.33 -27.10 -2.92
N TRP A 66 -18.01 -26.01 -2.94
CA TRP A 66 -17.60 -24.72 -2.38
C TRP A 66 -16.79 -24.87 -1.12
N GLY A 67 -15.52 -25.00 -1.24
CA GLY A 67 -14.60 -24.98 -0.13
C GLY A 67 -13.86 -26.28 0.20
N ASN A 68 -14.18 -27.41 -0.37
CA ASN A 68 -13.42 -28.65 -0.13
C ASN A 68 -12.28 -28.83 -1.13
N ARG A 69 -12.42 -28.27 -2.33
CA ARG A 69 -11.39 -28.32 -3.38
C ARG A 69 -10.72 -26.98 -3.64
N ASN A 70 -11.12 -25.96 -2.93
CA ASN A 70 -10.64 -24.62 -3.15
C ASN A 70 -9.32 -24.39 -2.37
N PHE A 71 -8.21 -24.58 -3.06
CA PHE A 71 -6.86 -24.30 -2.54
C PHE A 71 -6.64 -22.80 -2.22
N SER A 72 -7.48 -21.91 -2.76
CA SER A 72 -7.39 -20.47 -2.53
C SER A 72 -7.92 -20.02 -1.17
N ARG A 73 -8.46 -20.94 -0.37
CA ARG A 73 -8.78 -20.65 1.02
C ARG A 73 -7.51 -20.62 1.85
N MET A 74 -7.35 -19.61 2.67
CA MET A 74 -6.34 -19.48 3.74
C MET A 74 -5.10 -20.39 3.55
N SER A 75 -4.50 -20.29 2.36
CA SER A 75 -3.32 -21.06 2.00
C SER A 75 -2.07 -20.19 2.17
N ASP A 76 -0.96 -20.81 2.51
CA ASP A 76 0.36 -20.21 2.57
C ASP A 76 0.84 -19.70 1.19
N VAL A 77 0.24 -20.18 0.11
CA VAL A 77 0.48 -19.71 -1.26
C VAL A 77 0.27 -18.19 -1.40
N PHE A 78 -0.63 -17.62 -0.60
CA PHE A 78 -0.95 -16.19 -0.59
C PHE A 78 -0.25 -15.42 0.53
N VAL A 79 0.67 -16.06 1.23
CA VAL A 79 1.51 -15.40 2.23
C VAL A 79 2.71 -14.76 1.52
N GLU A 80 2.84 -13.46 1.66
CA GLU A 80 3.93 -12.68 1.09
C GLU A 80 4.76 -12.03 2.19
N LYS A 81 6.01 -11.68 1.85
CA LYS A 81 6.85 -10.88 2.74
C LYS A 81 6.27 -9.48 2.82
N GLY A 82 5.93 -9.05 4.04
CA GLY A 82 5.35 -7.75 4.32
C GLY A 82 6.36 -6.62 4.46
N ASP A 83 7.63 -6.91 4.26
CA ASP A 83 8.71 -5.93 4.43
C ASP A 83 8.50 -4.70 3.56
N TYR A 84 8.67 -3.53 4.16
CA TYR A 84 8.61 -2.27 3.41
C TYR A 84 9.52 -1.19 3.99
N LEU A 85 9.87 -0.25 3.13
CA LEU A 85 10.44 1.04 3.44
C LEU A 85 9.57 2.12 2.80
N CYS A 86 9.16 3.11 3.55
CA CYS A 86 8.30 4.20 3.08
C CYS A 86 8.94 5.57 3.28
N ILE A 87 8.91 6.41 2.25
CA ILE A 87 9.15 7.84 2.39
C ILE A 87 7.84 8.50 2.78
N ARG A 88 7.71 8.81 4.08
CA ARG A 88 6.49 9.39 4.65
C ARG A 88 6.31 10.85 4.37
N ASP A 89 7.37 11.60 4.62
CA ASP A 89 7.32 13.05 4.49
C ASP A 89 8.66 13.57 3.99
N ILE A 90 8.59 14.43 3.01
CA ILE A 90 9.70 15.31 2.61
C ILE A 90 9.14 16.71 2.54
N SER A 91 9.69 17.62 3.34
CA SER A 91 9.32 19.02 3.29
C SER A 91 10.54 19.91 3.08
N LEU A 92 10.33 20.94 2.28
CA LEU A 92 11.29 22.00 2.02
C LEU A 92 10.63 23.32 2.35
N SER A 93 11.19 24.05 3.29
CA SER A 93 10.70 25.38 3.66
C SER A 93 11.76 26.42 3.33
N TYR A 94 11.32 27.54 2.77
CA TYR A 94 12.15 28.67 2.45
C TYR A 94 11.59 29.93 3.10
N LYS A 95 12.41 30.57 3.92
CA LYS A 95 12.12 31.86 4.51
C LYS A 95 12.55 32.96 3.56
N LEU A 96 11.61 33.80 3.17
CA LEU A 96 11.89 34.91 2.25
C LEU A 96 12.78 35.97 2.90
N PRO A 97 13.72 36.56 2.13
CA PRO A 97 14.59 37.62 2.64
C PRO A 97 13.77 38.82 3.12
N VAL A 98 14.15 39.40 4.24
CA VAL A 98 13.49 40.57 4.87
C VAL A 98 13.36 41.75 3.91
N ARG A 99 14.29 41.89 2.99
CA ARG A 99 14.22 42.95 1.96
C ARG A 99 12.94 42.88 1.10
N TRP A 100 12.39 41.69 0.90
CA TRP A 100 11.18 41.51 0.10
C TRP A 100 9.92 41.63 0.95
N THR A 101 9.96 41.07 2.16
CA THR A 101 8.81 41.03 3.07
C THR A 101 8.51 42.42 3.67
N SER A 102 9.54 43.23 3.99
CA SER A 102 9.36 44.56 4.54
C SER A 102 8.68 45.53 3.58
N ARG A 103 8.87 45.36 2.27
CA ARG A 103 8.17 46.20 1.25
C ARG A 103 6.64 45.95 1.24
N LEU A 104 6.22 44.77 1.73
CA LEU A 104 4.83 44.36 1.82
C LEU A 104 4.24 44.57 3.23
N GLY A 105 4.99 45.19 4.13
CA GLY A 105 4.56 45.38 5.54
C GLY A 105 4.54 44.14 6.37
N MET A 106 5.17 43.03 5.91
CA MET A 106 5.24 41.77 6.62
C MET A 106 6.59 41.60 7.29
N LYS A 107 6.57 41.05 8.52
CA LYS A 107 7.81 40.73 9.27
C LYS A 107 8.49 39.51 8.72
N ASP A 108 7.69 38.49 8.36
CA ASP A 108 8.23 37.19 7.95
C ASP A 108 7.27 36.48 6.98
N VAL A 109 7.82 35.82 5.96
CA VAL A 109 7.08 34.97 5.04
C VAL A 109 7.88 33.69 4.84
N THR A 110 7.23 32.56 5.12
CA THR A 110 7.83 31.24 4.91
C THR A 110 6.98 30.46 3.91
N LEU A 111 7.60 30.00 2.85
CA LEU A 111 6.98 29.12 1.84
C LEU A 111 7.42 27.68 2.12
N THR A 112 6.49 26.77 2.11
CA THR A 112 6.78 25.34 2.36
C THR A 112 6.13 24.50 1.27
N VAL A 113 6.92 23.57 0.72
CA VAL A 113 6.44 22.49 -0.13
C VAL A 113 6.66 21.19 0.63
N SER A 114 5.64 20.38 0.75
CA SER A 114 5.75 19.06 1.38
C SER A 114 5.09 17.97 0.57
N GLY A 115 5.69 16.80 0.60
CA GLY A 115 5.15 15.60 -0.02
C GLY A 115 4.97 14.50 1.02
N ASN A 116 3.76 13.96 1.12
CA ASN A 116 3.43 12.91 2.07
C ASN A 116 3.18 11.59 1.34
N THR A 117 3.64 10.48 1.96
CA THR A 117 3.47 9.12 1.45
C THR A 117 3.94 8.98 0.00
N LEU A 118 5.18 9.40 -0.24
CA LEU A 118 5.68 9.58 -1.61
C LEU A 118 5.98 8.26 -2.29
N TYR A 119 6.58 7.31 -1.57
CA TYR A 119 6.99 6.06 -2.19
C TYR A 119 7.14 4.92 -1.18
N TYR A 120 6.78 3.70 -1.63
CA TYR A 120 7.03 2.46 -0.94
C TYR A 120 7.96 1.56 -1.73
N TRP A 121 9.01 1.05 -1.09
CA TRP A 121 9.73 -0.14 -1.53
C TRP A 121 9.16 -1.32 -0.77
N THR A 122 8.53 -2.24 -1.45
CA THR A 122 7.91 -3.43 -0.88
C THR A 122 7.85 -4.56 -1.90
N ALA A 123 7.83 -5.79 -1.42
CA ALA A 123 7.61 -6.98 -2.24
C ALA A 123 6.13 -7.38 -2.31
N VAL A 124 5.26 -6.68 -1.57
CA VAL A 124 3.82 -6.96 -1.54
C VAL A 124 3.15 -6.54 -2.84
N HIS A 125 2.32 -7.42 -3.39
CA HIS A 125 1.67 -7.19 -4.67
C HIS A 125 0.23 -6.68 -4.50
N GLY A 126 -0.08 -5.55 -5.14
CA GLY A 126 -1.45 -5.06 -5.33
C GLY A 126 -2.16 -4.47 -4.11
N VAL A 127 -1.56 -4.54 -2.92
CA VAL A 127 -2.09 -3.95 -1.68
C VAL A 127 -1.03 -3.12 -0.97
N SER A 128 -1.46 -2.22 -0.11
CA SER A 128 -0.51 -1.49 0.75
C SER A 128 0.09 -2.44 1.77
N PRO A 129 1.41 -2.43 1.98
CA PRO A 129 2.05 -3.26 3.00
C PRO A 129 1.60 -2.91 4.44
N GLU A 130 0.98 -1.75 4.62
CA GLU A 130 0.40 -1.30 5.89
C GLU A 130 -1.06 -1.73 6.08
N ALA A 131 -1.69 -2.33 5.09
CA ALA A 131 -3.06 -2.82 5.19
C ALA A 131 -3.21 -3.88 6.30
N ALA A 132 -2.10 -4.50 6.69
CA ALA A 132 -2.01 -5.43 7.82
C ALA A 132 -2.40 -4.80 9.18
N THR A 133 -2.28 -3.48 9.31
CA THR A 133 -2.47 -2.78 10.57
C THR A 133 -3.85 -2.11 10.69
N THR A 134 -4.54 -1.92 9.58
CA THR A 134 -5.89 -1.39 9.55
C THR A 134 -6.89 -2.53 9.60
N GLY A 135 -7.42 -2.79 10.78
CA GLY A 135 -8.32 -3.88 11.11
C GLY A 135 -9.31 -4.23 10.00
N GLY A 136 -9.30 -5.48 9.61
CA GLY A 136 -10.26 -6.03 8.69
C GLY A 136 -11.69 -5.93 9.23
N LEU A 137 -12.66 -6.11 8.37
CA LEU A 137 -14.11 -6.06 8.63
C LEU A 137 -14.59 -6.99 9.75
N TYR A 138 -13.75 -7.87 10.25
CA TYR A 138 -13.99 -8.71 11.41
C TYR A 138 -13.06 -8.26 12.54
N ASN A 139 -13.65 -7.66 13.52
CA ASN A 139 -13.08 -7.12 14.75
C ASN A 139 -12.55 -8.24 15.68
N SER A 140 -11.83 -9.19 15.12
CA SER A 140 -11.07 -10.16 15.87
C SER A 140 -9.60 -9.80 15.79
N ALA A 141 -8.93 -9.80 16.92
CA ALA A 141 -7.50 -9.61 17.11
C ALA A 141 -6.64 -10.67 16.39
N SER A 142 -7.12 -11.19 15.29
CA SER A 142 -6.41 -12.10 14.44
C SER A 142 -5.54 -11.30 13.48
N THR A 143 -4.30 -11.58 13.51
CA THR A 143 -3.15 -11.21 12.71
C THR A 143 -3.32 -11.30 11.19
N TYR A 144 -4.54 -11.34 10.70
CA TYR A 144 -4.82 -11.35 9.29
C TYR A 144 -4.88 -9.92 8.78
N ALA A 145 -3.89 -9.55 8.01
CA ALA A 145 -3.97 -8.41 7.13
C ALA A 145 -5.08 -8.65 6.10
N THR A 146 -6.31 -8.54 6.55
CA THR A 146 -7.47 -8.66 5.69
C THR A 146 -7.62 -7.36 4.93
N GLY A 147 -6.81 -7.21 3.90
CA GLY A 147 -6.91 -6.11 2.97
C GLY A 147 -8.16 -6.21 2.11
N PHE A 148 -9.34 -6.24 2.75
CA PHE A 148 -10.56 -6.01 2.01
C PHE A 148 -10.65 -4.53 1.71
N SER A 149 -9.94 -4.15 0.65
CA SER A 149 -10.05 -2.86 -0.01
C SER A 149 -9.88 -1.61 0.87
N PRO A 150 -8.84 -1.49 1.70
CA PRO A 150 -8.45 -0.16 2.10
C PRO A 150 -7.95 0.55 0.84
N TYR A 151 -8.47 1.73 0.57
CA TYR A 151 -7.86 2.58 -0.44
C TYR A 151 -6.38 2.73 -0.14
N PRO A 152 -5.50 2.58 -1.13
CA PRO A 152 -4.09 2.81 -0.93
C PRO A 152 -3.89 4.26 -0.44
N PRO A 153 -2.96 4.50 0.50
CA PRO A 153 -2.70 5.84 0.98
C PRO A 153 -2.33 6.75 -0.18
N ALA A 154 -3.06 7.85 -0.31
CA ALA A 154 -2.86 8.79 -1.40
C ALA A 154 -1.54 9.54 -1.23
N ARG A 155 -0.78 9.69 -2.32
CA ARG A 155 0.33 10.64 -2.38
C ARG A 155 -0.25 12.04 -2.33
N LYS A 156 0.29 12.89 -1.46
CA LYS A 156 -0.15 14.26 -1.31
C LYS A 156 1.03 15.19 -1.48
N ILE A 157 0.84 16.23 -2.27
CA ILE A 157 1.77 17.35 -2.38
C ILE A 157 1.03 18.58 -1.86
N LEU A 158 1.61 19.25 -0.88
CA LEU A 158 1.03 20.41 -0.23
C LEU A 158 1.96 21.60 -0.42
N PHE A 159 1.37 22.73 -0.74
CA PHE A 159 2.02 24.02 -0.77
C PHE A 159 1.42 24.86 0.34
N SER A 160 2.24 25.44 1.19
CA SER A 160 1.80 26.33 2.24
C SER A 160 2.63 27.60 2.28
N ALA A 161 1.99 28.69 2.63
CA ALA A 161 2.62 29.97 2.86
C ALA A 161 2.18 30.50 4.24
N LYS A 162 3.16 30.83 5.09
CA LYS A 162 2.93 31.42 6.41
C LYS A 162 3.37 32.87 6.34
N PHE A 163 2.46 33.76 6.70
CA PHE A 163 2.68 35.21 6.77
C PHE A 163 2.66 35.66 8.23
N THR A 164 3.59 36.52 8.62
CA THR A 164 3.65 37.13 9.96
C THR A 164 3.71 38.65 9.76
N PHE A 165 2.78 39.36 10.37
CA PHE A 165 2.67 40.82 10.31
C PHE A 165 3.27 41.49 11.53
#